data_2e575a12b3dc018076aaf67d664348e0
#
_entry.id   2e575a12b3dc018076aaf67d664348e0
#
_cell.length_a   1.000
_cell.length_b   1.000
_cell.length_c   1.000
_cell.angle_alpha   90.00
_cell.angle_beta   90.00
_cell.angle_gamma   90.00
#
_symmetry.space_group_name_H-M   'P 1'
#
loop_
_entity.id
_entity.type
_entity.pdbx_description
1 polymer ?
#
loop_
_entity_poly.entity_id
_entity_poly.type
_entity_poly.pdbx_seq_one_letter_code
_entity_poly.pdbx_strand_id
1 'polypeptide(L)'
;MSLSNQVKIILIETTSSGNIGSTLRAMKNMGFSNLCLINPKKINFEEVKALSANAADLIDKIKFFNSLDEALEDSEIVVATSSRQRKVPWPTESLDDLSPTLISEIKKNKKISILFGREDRGLTNDELQKSNIHMTIETDKKYPVLNLSLIHIS
;
A
#
# COMPACT_ATOMS: atom_id res chain seq x y z
N MET A 1 -3.13 -3.86 19.92
CA MET A 1 -2.66 -3.03 18.79
C MET A 1 -3.81 -2.86 17.81
N SER A 2 -4.06 -1.64 17.39
CA SER A 2 -5.14 -1.38 16.44
C SER A 2 -4.67 -1.60 15.00
N LEU A 3 -5.59 -1.88 14.09
CA LEU A 3 -5.28 -2.00 12.65
C LEU A 3 -4.53 -0.79 12.12
N SER A 4 -4.86 0.40 12.60
CA SER A 4 -4.21 1.63 12.14
C SER A 4 -2.72 1.65 12.42
N ASN A 5 -2.25 0.88 13.40
CA ASN A 5 -0.83 0.80 13.76
C ASN A 5 -0.15 -0.46 13.22
N GLN A 6 -0.92 -1.47 12.79
CA GLN A 6 -0.37 -2.73 12.33
C GLN A 6 -0.06 -2.75 10.85
N VAL A 7 -0.90 -2.08 10.04
CA VAL A 7 -0.78 -2.14 8.59
C VAL A 7 -0.34 -0.79 8.05
N LYS A 8 0.79 -0.82 7.36
CA LYS A 8 1.38 0.34 6.70
C LYS A 8 1.21 0.19 5.20
N ILE A 9 0.64 1.17 4.55
CA ILE A 9 0.57 1.23 3.09
C ILE A 9 1.71 2.12 2.63
N ILE A 10 2.51 1.63 1.70
CA ILE A 10 3.69 2.34 1.18
C ILE A 10 3.53 2.55 -0.31
N LEU A 11 3.53 3.81 -0.74
CA LEU A 11 3.53 4.19 -2.14
C LEU A 11 4.92 4.66 -2.52
N ILE A 12 5.54 4.02 -3.52
CA ILE A 12 6.90 4.31 -3.94
C ILE A 12 6.88 5.21 -5.16
N GLU A 13 7.47 6.40 -5.04
CA GLU A 13 7.63 7.39 -6.10
C GLU A 13 6.35 7.68 -6.88
N THR A 14 5.23 7.76 -6.15
CA THR A 14 3.96 8.09 -6.81
C THR A 14 4.01 9.49 -7.43
N THR A 15 3.41 9.62 -8.59
CA THR A 15 3.31 10.89 -9.33
C THR A 15 1.88 11.40 -9.41
N SER A 16 0.93 10.70 -8.79
CA SER A 16 -0.48 10.97 -8.95
C SER A 16 -1.13 11.38 -7.63
N SER A 17 -1.56 12.64 -7.58
CA SER A 17 -2.38 13.14 -6.46
C SER A 17 -3.69 12.34 -6.33
N GLY A 18 -4.26 11.92 -7.47
CA GLY A 18 -5.45 11.08 -7.49
C GLY A 18 -5.22 9.73 -6.85
N ASN A 19 -4.06 9.12 -7.08
CA ASN A 19 -3.70 7.85 -6.46
C ASN A 19 -3.60 7.99 -4.94
N ILE A 20 -2.98 9.06 -4.46
CA ILE A 20 -2.87 9.31 -3.02
C ILE A 20 -4.25 9.52 -2.40
N GLY A 21 -5.09 10.34 -3.01
CA GLY A 21 -6.44 10.60 -2.50
C GLY A 21 -7.29 9.34 -2.44
N SER A 22 -7.25 8.52 -3.50
CA SER A 22 -7.98 7.25 -3.55
C SER A 22 -7.45 6.26 -2.54
N THR A 23 -6.13 6.23 -2.34
CA THR A 23 -5.50 5.40 -1.33
C THR A 23 -5.99 5.75 0.07
N LEU A 24 -6.04 7.04 0.39
CA LEU A 24 -6.53 7.49 1.69
C LEU A 24 -7.98 7.09 1.93
N ARG A 25 -8.83 7.22 0.91
CA ARG A 25 -10.23 6.80 1.02
C ARG A 25 -10.36 5.30 1.26
N ALA A 26 -9.61 4.50 0.49
CA ALA A 26 -9.62 3.05 0.67
C ALA A 26 -9.12 2.66 2.06
N MET A 27 -8.05 3.28 2.52
CA MET A 27 -7.49 3.03 3.86
C MET A 27 -8.51 3.35 4.95
N LYS A 28 -9.19 4.46 4.85
CA LYS A 28 -10.19 4.85 5.85
C LYS A 28 -11.31 3.82 5.91
N ASN A 29 -11.76 3.32 4.78
CA ASN A 29 -12.79 2.29 4.72
C ASN A 29 -12.33 0.98 5.36
N MET A 30 -11.05 0.67 5.28
CA MET A 30 -10.46 -0.54 5.87
C MET A 30 -10.05 -0.36 7.35
N GLY A 31 -10.10 0.86 7.86
CA GLY A 31 -9.62 1.15 9.21
C GLY A 31 -8.12 1.35 9.33
N PHE A 32 -7.44 1.60 8.21
CA PHE A 32 -6.00 1.88 8.18
C PHE A 32 -5.75 3.38 8.23
N SER A 33 -4.65 3.81 8.86
CA SER A 33 -4.31 5.23 8.91
C SER A 33 -2.83 5.50 8.66
N ASN A 34 -2.01 4.48 8.45
CA ASN A 34 -0.56 4.62 8.32
C ASN A 34 -0.14 4.56 6.87
N LEU A 35 -0.11 5.73 6.21
CA LEU A 35 0.37 5.86 4.84
C LEU A 35 1.77 6.43 4.85
N CYS A 36 2.68 5.78 4.10
CA CYS A 36 4.04 6.24 3.87
C CYS A 36 4.27 6.51 2.40
N LEU A 37 4.88 7.64 2.10
CA LEU A 37 5.27 8.01 0.75
C LEU A 37 6.79 8.03 0.67
N ILE A 38 7.35 7.31 -0.30
CA ILE A 38 8.79 7.28 -0.55
C ILE A 38 9.06 8.10 -1.80
N ASN A 39 9.77 9.21 -1.63
CA ASN A 39 10.16 10.13 -2.72
C ASN A 39 9.00 10.43 -3.69
N PRO A 40 7.85 10.90 -3.20
CA PRO A 40 6.76 11.26 -4.10
C PRO A 40 7.18 12.40 -5.02
N LYS A 41 6.66 12.41 -6.25
CA LYS A 41 7.11 13.36 -7.28
C LYS A 41 5.95 14.22 -7.75
N LYS A 42 6.13 15.54 -7.71
CA LYS A 42 5.20 16.54 -8.27
C LYS A 42 3.78 16.41 -7.71
N ILE A 43 3.66 16.18 -6.41
CA ILE A 43 2.35 16.01 -5.78
C ILE A 43 1.81 17.38 -5.36
N ASN A 44 0.56 17.63 -5.70
CA ASN A 44 -0.21 18.78 -5.25
C ASN A 44 -1.12 18.34 -4.10
N PHE A 45 -0.76 18.70 -2.87
CA PHE A 45 -1.51 18.25 -1.69
C PHE A 45 -2.88 18.92 -1.54
N GLU A 46 -3.11 20.09 -2.17
CA GLU A 46 -4.45 20.66 -2.25
C GLU A 46 -5.39 19.76 -3.06
N GLU A 47 -4.87 19.21 -4.15
CA GLU A 47 -5.61 18.27 -4.96
C GLU A 47 -5.83 16.94 -4.23
N VAL A 48 -4.83 16.45 -3.50
CA VAL A 48 -4.99 15.26 -2.65
C VAL A 48 -6.12 15.46 -1.66
N LYS A 49 -6.17 16.62 -1.00
CA LYS A 49 -7.22 16.95 -0.04
C LYS A 49 -8.59 16.93 -0.71
N ALA A 50 -8.71 17.53 -1.90
CA ALA A 50 -9.98 17.55 -2.62
C ALA A 50 -10.45 16.14 -3.02
N LEU A 51 -9.51 15.25 -3.37
CA LEU A 51 -9.82 13.90 -3.85
C LEU A 51 -9.98 12.88 -2.72
N SER A 52 -9.53 13.20 -1.51
CA SER A 52 -9.59 12.26 -0.38
C SER A 52 -10.95 12.25 0.32
N ALA A 53 -11.82 13.22 0.03
CA ALA A 53 -13.17 13.31 0.58
C ALA A 53 -13.15 13.24 2.12
N ASN A 54 -13.89 12.30 2.72
CA ASN A 54 -13.97 12.16 4.18
C ASN A 54 -12.69 11.59 4.82
N ALA A 55 -11.69 11.24 4.01
CA ALA A 55 -10.40 10.74 4.49
C ALA A 55 -9.34 11.84 4.59
N ALA A 56 -9.71 13.11 4.41
CA ALA A 56 -8.77 14.23 4.46
C ALA A 56 -8.05 14.35 5.82
N ASP A 57 -8.64 13.87 6.89
CA ASP A 57 -8.02 13.82 8.22
C ASP A 57 -6.76 12.96 8.27
N LEU A 58 -6.60 12.01 7.34
CA LEU A 58 -5.43 11.14 7.28
C LEU A 58 -4.22 11.83 6.63
N ILE A 59 -4.43 12.94 5.91
CA ILE A 59 -3.34 13.65 5.21
C ILE A 59 -2.25 14.08 6.18
N ASP A 60 -2.62 14.61 7.32
CA ASP A 60 -1.67 15.08 8.33
C ASP A 60 -0.87 13.95 8.98
N LYS A 61 -1.31 12.71 8.82
CA LYS A 61 -0.65 11.53 9.35
C LYS A 61 0.29 10.87 8.36
N ILE A 62 0.36 11.35 7.11
CA ILE A 62 1.25 10.78 6.09
C ILE A 62 2.70 10.96 6.53
N LYS A 63 3.46 9.88 6.45
CA LYS A 63 4.90 9.88 6.72
C LYS A 63 5.67 9.87 5.41
N PHE A 64 6.78 10.61 5.39
CA PHE A 64 7.62 10.74 4.21
C PHE A 64 8.99 10.13 4.50
N PHE A 65 9.47 9.31 3.60
CA PHE A 65 10.77 8.66 3.70
C PHE A 65 11.59 8.85 2.42
N ASN A 66 12.90 8.84 2.58
CA ASN A 66 13.82 8.94 1.45
C ASN A 66 14.20 7.57 0.89
N SER A 67 14.00 6.50 1.65
CA SER A 67 14.33 5.15 1.22
C SER A 67 13.30 4.15 1.71
N LEU A 68 13.17 3.05 0.96
CA LEU A 68 12.31 1.94 1.37
C LEU A 68 12.81 1.28 2.66
N ASP A 69 14.13 1.17 2.83
CA ASP A 69 14.70 0.56 4.03
C ASP A 69 14.27 1.27 5.30
N GLU A 70 14.26 2.60 5.28
CA GLU A 70 13.79 3.37 6.43
C GLU A 70 12.31 3.08 6.75
N ALA A 71 11.48 3.01 5.71
CA ALA A 71 10.05 2.77 5.88
C ALA A 71 9.74 1.35 6.39
N LEU A 72 10.64 0.39 6.11
CA LEU A 72 10.45 -1.02 6.47
C LEU A 72 11.11 -1.40 7.78
N GLU A 73 11.77 -0.48 8.46
CA GLU A 73 12.64 -0.76 9.61
C GLU A 73 11.92 -1.56 10.70
N ASP A 74 10.65 -1.27 10.94
CA ASP A 74 9.84 -1.95 11.96
C ASP A 74 8.89 -3.01 11.40
N SER A 75 8.95 -3.29 10.10
CA SER A 75 8.02 -4.23 9.46
C SER A 75 8.44 -5.67 9.71
N GLU A 76 7.48 -6.51 10.09
CA GLU A 76 7.70 -7.95 10.29
C GLU A 76 7.34 -8.73 9.04
N ILE A 77 6.33 -8.28 8.29
CA ILE A 77 5.90 -8.89 7.03
C ILE A 77 5.80 -7.80 5.98
N VAL A 78 6.43 -8.02 4.85
CA VAL A 78 6.42 -7.08 3.72
C VAL A 78 5.77 -7.76 2.53
N VAL A 79 4.66 -7.20 2.07
CA VAL A 79 3.91 -7.67 0.92
C VAL A 79 4.19 -6.75 -0.25
N ALA A 80 4.78 -7.29 -1.31
CA ALA A 80 4.95 -6.55 -2.56
C ALA A 80 3.75 -6.84 -3.46
N THR A 81 3.20 -5.80 -4.07
CA THR A 81 2.08 -5.95 -4.99
C THR A 81 2.53 -5.75 -6.42
N SER A 82 1.91 -6.47 -7.33
CA SER A 82 2.07 -6.26 -8.76
C SER A 82 0.73 -6.47 -9.46
N SER A 83 0.56 -5.82 -10.62
CA SER A 83 -0.64 -6.04 -11.40
C SER A 83 -0.58 -7.36 -12.14
N ARG A 84 -1.74 -7.98 -12.42
CA ARG A 84 -1.80 -9.21 -13.22
C ARG A 84 -1.20 -9.07 -14.61
N GLN A 85 -1.18 -7.86 -15.15
CA GLN A 85 -0.65 -7.62 -16.49
C GLN A 85 0.88 -7.59 -16.52
N ARG A 86 1.52 -7.49 -15.35
CA ARG A 86 2.96 -7.47 -15.26
C ARG A 86 3.49 -8.84 -14.85
N LYS A 87 4.40 -9.37 -15.64
CA LYS A 87 5.10 -10.61 -15.29
C LYS A 87 6.27 -10.28 -14.38
N VAL A 88 6.36 -10.96 -13.26
CA VAL A 88 7.50 -10.87 -12.34
C VAL A 88 8.15 -12.26 -12.24
N PRO A 89 9.48 -12.34 -12.02
CA PRO A 89 10.18 -13.63 -12.00
C PRO A 89 10.05 -14.39 -10.67
N TRP A 90 9.13 -13.97 -9.81
CA TRP A 90 8.89 -14.62 -8.52
C TRP A 90 7.51 -15.23 -8.47
N PRO A 91 7.32 -16.31 -7.69
CA PRO A 91 5.97 -16.82 -7.43
C PRO A 91 5.10 -15.74 -6.78
N THR A 92 3.89 -15.60 -7.29
CA THR A 92 2.92 -14.63 -6.77
C THR A 92 1.62 -15.33 -6.43
N GLU A 93 0.87 -14.75 -5.48
CA GLU A 93 -0.46 -15.21 -5.12
C GLU A 93 -1.46 -14.08 -5.36
N SER A 94 -2.71 -14.43 -5.62
CA SER A 94 -3.76 -13.44 -5.78
C SER A 94 -4.17 -12.86 -4.44
N LEU A 95 -4.85 -11.71 -4.46
CA LEU A 95 -5.42 -11.12 -3.26
C LEU A 95 -6.37 -12.09 -2.56
N ASP A 96 -7.21 -12.79 -3.32
CA ASP A 96 -8.16 -13.75 -2.75
C ASP A 96 -7.44 -14.89 -2.02
N ASP A 97 -6.35 -15.38 -2.58
CA ASP A 97 -5.57 -16.46 -1.98
C ASP A 97 -4.82 -16.01 -0.72
N LEU A 98 -4.34 -14.76 -0.70
CA LEU A 98 -3.55 -14.24 0.42
C LEU A 98 -4.39 -13.63 1.54
N SER A 99 -5.64 -13.24 1.27
CA SER A 99 -6.46 -12.55 2.28
C SER A 99 -6.54 -13.33 3.60
N PRO A 100 -6.80 -14.65 3.62
CA PRO A 100 -6.82 -15.37 4.89
C PRO A 100 -5.51 -15.34 5.64
N THR A 101 -4.38 -15.42 4.91
CA THR A 101 -3.04 -15.33 5.51
C THR A 101 -2.80 -13.97 6.13
N LEU A 102 -3.13 -12.90 5.42
CA LEU A 102 -2.96 -11.53 5.92
C LEU A 102 -3.82 -11.28 7.15
N ILE A 103 -5.07 -11.72 7.13
CA ILE A 103 -5.98 -11.60 8.27
C ILE A 103 -5.42 -12.35 9.48
N SER A 104 -4.91 -13.55 9.27
CA SER A 104 -4.31 -14.36 10.33
C SER A 104 -3.12 -13.63 10.96
N GLU A 105 -2.22 -13.05 10.15
CA GLU A 105 -1.06 -12.34 10.66
C GLU A 105 -1.45 -11.05 11.39
N ILE A 106 -2.49 -10.37 10.94
CA ILE A 106 -3.04 -9.21 11.64
C ILE A 106 -3.55 -9.61 13.02
N LYS A 107 -4.25 -10.73 13.11
CA LYS A 107 -4.76 -11.25 14.38
C LYS A 107 -3.64 -11.63 15.33
N LYS A 108 -2.46 -11.96 14.83
CA LYS A 108 -1.27 -12.25 15.65
C LYS A 108 -0.51 -10.98 16.05
N ASN A 109 -1.05 -9.81 15.78
CA ASN A 109 -0.43 -8.50 16.06
C ASN A 109 0.88 -8.27 15.35
N LYS A 110 1.06 -8.86 14.17
CA LYS A 110 2.25 -8.62 13.34
C LYS A 110 2.16 -7.28 12.64
N LYS A 111 3.30 -6.63 12.47
CA LYS A 111 3.41 -5.37 11.71
C LYS A 111 3.64 -5.68 10.24
N ILE A 112 2.70 -5.24 9.41
CA ILE A 112 2.65 -5.57 7.99
C ILE A 112 2.82 -4.29 7.17
N SER A 113 3.68 -4.35 6.17
CA SER A 113 3.80 -3.28 5.17
C SER A 113 3.37 -3.82 3.82
N ILE A 114 2.56 -3.05 3.10
CA ILE A 114 2.10 -3.41 1.77
C ILE A 114 2.64 -2.36 0.79
N LEU A 115 3.45 -2.81 -0.17
CA LEU A 115 4.16 -1.96 -1.10
C LEU A 115 3.39 -1.84 -2.41
N PHE A 116 3.19 -0.60 -2.85
CA PHE A 116 2.69 -0.29 -4.18
C PHE A 116 3.76 0.46 -4.94
N GLY A 117 4.09 -0.02 -6.12
CA GLY A 117 5.12 0.59 -6.95
C GLY A 117 4.63 1.78 -7.76
N ARG A 118 5.50 2.27 -8.61
CA ARG A 118 5.21 3.38 -9.52
C ARG A 118 4.07 3.02 -10.44
N GLU A 119 3.23 3.99 -10.75
CA GLU A 119 2.05 3.77 -11.57
C GLU A 119 2.38 3.23 -12.97
N ASP A 120 3.53 3.64 -13.52
CA ASP A 120 3.95 3.24 -14.87
C ASP A 120 4.81 1.97 -14.91
N ARG A 121 5.63 1.73 -13.89
CA ARG A 121 6.65 0.66 -13.92
C ARG A 121 6.51 -0.35 -12.79
N GLY A 122 5.73 -0.05 -11.75
CA GLY A 122 5.58 -0.91 -10.60
C GLY A 122 6.84 -0.91 -9.71
N LEU A 123 7.07 -2.03 -9.04
CA LEU A 123 8.22 -2.23 -8.15
C LEU A 123 9.44 -2.70 -8.94
N THR A 124 10.62 -2.25 -8.52
CA THR A 124 11.89 -2.77 -9.06
C THR A 124 12.20 -4.15 -8.49
N ASN A 125 13.16 -4.85 -9.10
CA ASN A 125 13.62 -6.14 -8.58
C ASN A 125 14.20 -6.02 -7.17
N ASP A 126 14.95 -4.96 -6.88
CA ASP A 126 15.50 -4.73 -5.55
C ASP A 126 14.37 -4.54 -4.52
N GLU A 127 13.33 -3.83 -4.88
CA GLU A 127 12.17 -3.62 -4.02
C GLU A 127 11.42 -4.93 -3.79
N LEU A 128 11.24 -5.74 -4.83
CA LEU A 128 10.62 -7.05 -4.71
C LEU A 128 11.41 -7.99 -3.80
N GLN A 129 12.74 -7.93 -3.84
CA GLN A 129 13.59 -8.76 -3.00
C GLN A 129 13.48 -8.44 -1.51
N LYS A 130 13.03 -7.23 -1.16
CA LYS A 130 12.84 -6.83 0.24
C LYS A 130 11.54 -7.36 0.83
N SER A 131 10.70 -8.00 0.02
CA SER A 131 9.41 -8.49 0.48
C SER A 131 9.45 -9.98 0.83
N ASN A 132 8.55 -10.37 1.72
CA ASN A 132 8.35 -11.77 2.13
C ASN A 132 7.29 -12.45 1.26
N ILE A 133 6.33 -11.68 0.80
CA ILE A 133 5.14 -12.17 0.08
C ILE A 133 4.97 -11.33 -1.17
N HIS A 134 4.70 -11.98 -2.29
CA HIS A 134 4.39 -11.30 -3.55
C HIS A 134 2.93 -11.55 -3.88
N MET A 135 2.17 -10.48 -4.03
CA MET A 135 0.73 -10.53 -4.27
C MET A 135 0.41 -9.87 -5.60
N THR A 136 -0.38 -10.58 -6.43
CA THR A 136 -0.96 -9.96 -7.62
C THR A 136 -2.32 -9.41 -7.29
N ILE A 137 -2.60 -8.22 -7.79
CA ILE A 137 -3.91 -7.60 -7.67
C ILE A 137 -4.46 -7.32 -9.06
N GLU A 138 -5.76 -7.46 -9.21
CA GLU A 138 -6.41 -7.01 -10.44
C GLU A 138 -6.42 -5.51 -10.46
N THR A 139 -5.95 -4.95 -11.55
CA THR A 139 -5.82 -3.52 -11.65
C THR A 139 -7.10 -2.84 -12.08
N ASP A 140 -7.60 -1.99 -11.18
CA ASP A 140 -7.95 -0.68 -11.67
C ASP A 140 -6.61 0.02 -11.96
N LYS A 141 -6.33 0.32 -13.22
CA LYS A 141 -5.03 0.86 -13.65
C LYS A 141 -4.67 2.18 -12.97
N LYS A 142 -5.66 2.92 -12.47
CA LYS A 142 -5.43 4.21 -11.81
C LYS A 142 -5.15 4.07 -10.33
N TYR A 143 -5.87 3.19 -9.62
CA TYR A 143 -5.90 3.21 -8.16
C TYR A 143 -5.82 1.79 -7.60
N PRO A 144 -4.67 1.13 -7.69
CA PRO A 144 -4.55 -0.28 -7.30
C PRO A 144 -4.90 -0.56 -5.84
N VAL A 145 -4.73 0.41 -4.93
CA VAL A 145 -5.05 0.21 -3.51
C VAL A 145 -6.54 -0.03 -3.29
N LEU A 146 -7.40 0.44 -4.19
CA LEU A 146 -8.84 0.20 -4.08
C LEU A 146 -9.18 -1.30 -4.02
N ASN A 147 -8.37 -2.15 -4.64
CA ASN A 147 -8.61 -3.59 -4.63
C ASN A 147 -8.45 -4.20 -3.24
N LEU A 148 -7.65 -3.57 -2.37
CA LEU A 148 -7.52 -4.02 -0.98
C LEU A 148 -8.80 -3.79 -0.18
N SER A 149 -9.66 -2.85 -0.58
CA SER A 149 -10.90 -2.58 0.14
C SER A 149 -11.89 -3.76 0.09
N LEU A 150 -11.64 -4.75 -0.75
CA LEU A 150 -12.42 -5.98 -0.80
C LEU A 150 -12.07 -6.96 0.32
N ILE A 151 -10.99 -6.72 1.06
CA ILE A 151 -10.62 -7.56 2.20
C ILE A 151 -11.47 -7.15 3.40
N HIS A 152 -12.28 -8.08 3.88
CA HIS A 152 -13.06 -7.89 5.09
C HIS A 152 -12.24 -8.33 6.29
N ILE A 153 -11.77 -7.36 7.06
CA ILE A 153 -11.01 -7.60 8.29
C ILE A 153 -11.94 -7.32 9.46
N SER A 154 -12.44 -8.35 10.05
CA SER A 154 -13.31 -8.26 11.22
C SER A 154 -12.67 -8.90 12.44
#